data_51f5b9c6f04d2444c93e1579c0ec124b
#
_entry.id   51f5b9c6f04d2444c93e1579c0ec124b
#
_cell.length_a   1.000
_cell.length_b   1.000
_cell.length_c   1.000
_cell.angle_alpha   90.00
_cell.angle_beta   90.00
_cell.angle_gamma   90.00
#
_symmetry.space_group_name_H-M   'P 1'
#
loop_
_entity.id
_entity.type
_entity.pdbx_description
1 polymer ?
#
loop_
_entity_poly.entity_id
_entity_poly.type
_entity_poly.pdbx_seq_one_letter_code
_entity_poly.pdbx_strand_id
1 'polypeptide(L)'
;MLLDFSKEIDFPKNADEDWQKEILGFLTEWFSEKDFIVSQTSGSTGTPKEIRIPKYAMKMSAQMTGEFFGLQKGDTALLCMPVNFIAGRMMVVRAIELKLKLFCVQPKSKMVLEKFPTLDFVPMTPMQAEASLADLGKIRILLLGGAPLSDGLRKNLSALETKCFESYGMTETITHIALKEISEACFTVLPKIKIRQDNRGCLVIRTPYFTEEILTNDLVEIHRENQFKWLGRFDNVINSGGIKLFPEQIEAKIKPFLQNEFIIGSLPDEKLGQRLVLVIESENQMNLDLGKFTEVLGKFECPKEIYFVKTFPRTESGKVQRTKILKSLNRPNL
;
A
#
# COMPACT_ATOMS: atom_id res chain seq x y z
N MET A 1 8.81 19.73 -13.46
CA MET A 1 10.08 20.18 -12.85
C MET A 1 11.07 19.02 -12.90
N LEU A 2 12.37 19.28 -13.17
CA LEU A 2 13.43 18.27 -13.10
C LEU A 2 14.42 18.64 -12.00
N LEU A 3 14.73 17.68 -11.14
CA LEU A 3 15.78 17.77 -10.12
C LEU A 3 16.85 16.71 -10.44
N ASP A 4 18.01 17.14 -10.91
CA ASP A 4 19.10 16.24 -11.33
C ASP A 4 20.12 16.08 -10.19
N PHE A 5 19.90 15.07 -9.32
CA PHE A 5 20.79 14.78 -8.17
C PHE A 5 22.09 14.06 -8.59
N SER A 6 22.25 13.73 -9.87
CA SER A 6 23.51 13.14 -10.37
C SER A 6 24.65 14.16 -10.49
N LYS A 7 24.34 15.45 -10.38
CA LYS A 7 25.23 16.61 -10.45
C LYS A 7 25.12 17.47 -9.21
N GLU A 8 25.96 18.50 -9.07
CA GLU A 8 25.69 19.58 -8.12
C GLU A 8 24.38 20.27 -8.51
N ILE A 9 23.48 20.44 -7.54
CA ILE A 9 22.14 20.98 -7.78
C ILE A 9 22.11 22.44 -7.36
N ASP A 10 21.73 23.30 -8.29
CA ASP A 10 21.13 24.58 -7.99
C ASP A 10 19.60 24.39 -7.96
N PHE A 11 19.01 24.46 -6.76
CA PHE A 11 17.59 24.30 -6.64
C PHE A 11 16.82 25.45 -7.28
N PRO A 12 15.70 25.18 -7.95
CA PRO A 12 14.86 26.25 -8.48
C PRO A 12 14.48 27.21 -7.35
N LYS A 13 14.77 28.50 -7.55
CA LYS A 13 14.48 29.55 -6.55
C LYS A 13 12.99 29.92 -6.53
N ASN A 14 12.27 29.66 -7.61
CA ASN A 14 10.86 29.99 -7.76
C ASN A 14 10.06 28.73 -8.07
N ALA A 15 8.88 28.65 -7.48
CA ALA A 15 7.87 27.64 -7.73
C ALA A 15 6.55 28.37 -8.03
N ASP A 16 5.98 28.11 -9.20
CA ASP A 16 4.75 28.76 -9.66
C ASP A 16 3.52 28.05 -9.10
N GLU A 17 3.59 26.74 -8.93
CA GLU A 17 2.48 25.90 -8.46
C GLU A 17 2.71 25.39 -7.04
N ASP A 18 1.63 25.16 -6.30
CA ASP A 18 1.71 24.77 -4.88
C ASP A 18 2.43 23.44 -4.65
N TRP A 19 2.21 22.43 -5.53
CA TRP A 19 2.93 21.17 -5.45
C TRP A 19 4.47 21.33 -5.61
N GLN A 20 4.92 22.33 -6.38
CA GLN A 20 6.35 22.65 -6.50
C GLN A 20 6.89 23.28 -5.22
N LYS A 21 6.11 24.21 -4.62
CA LYS A 21 6.44 24.85 -3.33
C LYS A 21 6.56 23.79 -2.22
N GLU A 22 5.64 22.80 -2.21
CA GLU A 22 5.70 21.68 -1.26
C GLU A 22 7.00 20.86 -1.41
N ILE A 23 7.42 20.56 -2.64
CA ILE A 23 8.68 19.85 -2.90
C ILE A 23 9.88 20.67 -2.43
N LEU A 24 9.94 21.96 -2.76
CA LEU A 24 11.04 22.85 -2.32
C LEU A 24 11.04 23.02 -0.80
N GLY A 25 9.87 23.13 -0.17
CA GLY A 25 9.72 23.14 1.28
C GLY A 25 10.28 21.88 1.94
N PHE A 26 9.97 20.70 1.38
CA PHE A 26 10.55 19.45 1.87
C PHE A 26 12.07 19.38 1.65
N LEU A 27 12.59 19.85 0.54
CA LEU A 27 14.04 19.92 0.30
C LEU A 27 14.72 20.84 1.32
N THR A 28 14.12 22.00 1.64
CA THR A 28 14.62 22.91 2.68
C THR A 28 14.62 22.21 4.05
N GLU A 29 13.56 21.49 4.41
CA GLU A 29 13.50 20.68 5.64
C GLU A 29 14.56 19.56 5.64
N TRP A 30 14.73 18.88 4.50
CA TRP A 30 15.71 17.79 4.37
C TRP A 30 17.15 18.25 4.56
N PHE A 31 17.52 19.38 4.00
CA PHE A 31 18.87 19.93 4.10
C PHE A 31 19.10 20.82 5.33
N SER A 32 18.08 21.00 6.20
CA SER A 32 18.23 21.70 7.46
C SER A 32 19.10 20.89 8.45
N GLU A 33 19.58 21.54 9.52
CA GLU A 33 20.38 20.93 10.58
C GLU A 33 19.62 19.90 11.44
N LYS A 34 18.26 19.87 11.36
CA LYS A 34 17.46 18.87 12.06
C LYS A 34 17.82 17.47 11.58
N ASP A 35 17.99 16.54 12.50
CA ASP A 35 18.30 15.13 12.22
C ASP A 35 17.06 14.25 11.96
N PHE A 36 15.86 14.81 12.02
CA PHE A 36 14.58 14.15 11.78
C PHE A 36 13.64 14.95 10.88
N ILE A 37 12.70 14.25 10.29
CA ILE A 37 11.53 14.79 9.55
C ILE A 37 10.26 14.50 10.35
N VAL A 38 9.34 15.44 10.42
CA VAL A 38 8.02 15.22 11.02
C VAL A 38 7.07 14.71 9.94
N SER A 39 6.45 13.55 10.17
CA SER A 39 5.42 12.97 9.30
C SER A 39 4.15 12.68 10.10
N GLN A 40 3.01 12.69 9.43
CA GLN A 40 1.74 12.31 10.04
C GLN A 40 1.36 10.89 9.60
N THR A 41 0.88 10.07 10.54
CA THR A 41 0.27 8.78 10.19
C THR A 41 -1.12 9.01 9.62
N SER A 42 -1.45 8.31 8.56
CA SER A 42 -2.82 8.28 8.00
C SER A 42 -3.80 7.45 8.85
N GLY A 43 -3.67 7.46 10.16
CA GLY A 43 -4.34 6.62 11.16
C GLY A 43 -5.63 5.94 10.68
N SER A 44 -5.62 4.62 10.60
CA SER A 44 -6.82 3.82 10.28
C SER A 44 -7.89 3.88 11.40
N THR A 45 -7.55 4.40 12.55
CA THR A 45 -8.37 4.30 13.78
C THR A 45 -8.58 5.61 14.54
N GLY A 46 -8.03 6.77 14.10
CA GLY A 46 -8.15 7.98 14.90
C GLY A 46 -7.48 9.23 14.28
N THR A 47 -7.31 10.26 15.11
CA THR A 47 -6.58 11.48 14.77
C THR A 47 -5.16 11.15 14.29
N PRO A 48 -4.69 11.80 13.21
CA PRO A 48 -3.32 11.63 12.73
C PRO A 48 -2.31 11.90 13.85
N LYS A 49 -1.37 10.98 14.06
CA LYS A 49 -0.29 11.16 15.03
C LYS A 49 0.95 11.66 14.31
N GLU A 50 1.60 12.67 14.89
CA GLU A 50 2.91 13.09 14.44
C GLU A 50 3.97 12.05 14.84
N ILE A 51 4.76 11.65 13.85
CA ILE A 51 5.92 10.76 14.04
C ILE A 51 7.17 11.50 13.61
N ARG A 52 8.21 11.47 14.44
CA ARG A 52 9.55 11.94 14.09
C ARG A 52 10.32 10.79 13.46
N ILE A 53 10.70 10.97 12.22
CA ILE A 53 11.44 9.97 11.45
C ILE A 53 12.88 10.45 11.31
N PRO A 54 13.87 9.72 11.85
CA PRO A 54 15.27 10.11 11.72
C PRO A 54 15.73 10.12 10.26
N LYS A 55 16.42 11.17 9.84
CA LYS A 55 16.93 11.28 8.46
C LYS A 55 17.87 10.12 8.09
N TYR A 56 18.69 9.65 9.02
CA TYR A 56 19.58 8.51 8.79
C TYR A 56 18.80 7.24 8.43
N ALA A 57 17.65 7.02 9.07
CA ALA A 57 16.81 5.86 8.81
C ALA A 57 16.14 5.94 7.41
N MET A 58 15.72 7.14 7.00
CA MET A 58 15.23 7.38 5.64
C MET A 58 16.34 7.15 4.59
N LYS A 59 17.57 7.58 4.86
CA LYS A 59 18.73 7.34 3.98
C LYS A 59 19.01 5.85 3.83
N MET A 60 19.07 5.11 4.93
CA MET A 60 19.30 3.65 4.90
C MET A 60 18.20 2.93 4.12
N SER A 61 16.93 3.30 4.32
CA SER A 61 15.81 2.73 3.59
C SER A 61 15.89 3.02 2.09
N ALA A 62 16.31 4.24 1.71
CA ALA A 62 16.53 4.60 0.31
C ALA A 62 17.64 3.76 -0.34
N GLN A 63 18.76 3.57 0.37
CA GLN A 63 19.89 2.74 -0.08
C GLN A 63 19.48 1.27 -0.27
N MET A 64 18.74 0.68 0.68
CA MET A 64 18.22 -0.68 0.53
C MET A 64 17.31 -0.85 -0.68
N THR A 65 16.48 0.17 -0.99
CA THR A 65 15.66 0.16 -2.21
C THR A 65 16.54 0.20 -3.46
N GLY A 66 17.58 1.05 -3.47
CA GLY A 66 18.54 1.13 -4.56
C GLY A 66 19.30 -0.17 -4.79
N GLU A 67 19.76 -0.81 -3.70
CA GLU A 67 20.45 -2.10 -3.74
C GLU A 67 19.55 -3.21 -4.30
N PHE A 68 18.30 -3.28 -3.84
CA PHE A 68 17.34 -4.31 -4.31
C PHE A 68 17.04 -4.18 -5.81
N PHE A 69 16.84 -2.98 -6.31
CA PHE A 69 16.49 -2.75 -7.72
C PHE A 69 17.70 -2.52 -8.63
N GLY A 70 18.90 -2.45 -8.08
CA GLY A 70 20.12 -2.14 -8.83
C GLY A 70 20.10 -0.76 -9.46
N LEU A 71 19.50 0.24 -8.78
CA LEU A 71 19.45 1.62 -9.28
C LEU A 71 20.83 2.26 -9.25
N GLN A 72 21.16 2.98 -10.31
CA GLN A 72 22.48 3.60 -10.52
C GLN A 72 22.38 5.12 -10.54
N LYS A 73 23.49 5.79 -10.23
CA LYS A 73 23.63 7.23 -10.39
C LYS A 73 23.23 7.65 -11.83
N GLY A 74 22.34 8.60 -11.94
CA GLY A 74 21.85 9.13 -13.21
C GLY A 74 20.64 8.42 -13.80
N ASP A 75 20.18 7.29 -13.18
CA ASP A 75 18.91 6.69 -13.53
C ASP A 75 17.77 7.70 -13.39
N THR A 76 16.77 7.56 -14.22
CA THR A 76 15.60 8.45 -14.29
C THR A 76 14.48 7.94 -13.38
N ALA A 77 13.87 8.84 -12.62
CA ALA A 77 12.77 8.52 -11.76
C ALA A 77 11.65 9.56 -11.83
N LEU A 78 10.42 9.16 -11.44
CA LEU A 78 9.26 10.05 -11.43
C LEU A 78 8.71 10.20 -10.02
N LEU A 79 8.48 11.45 -9.60
CA LEU A 79 7.68 11.80 -8.44
C LEU A 79 6.30 12.23 -8.92
N CYS A 80 5.30 11.36 -8.73
CA CYS A 80 3.89 11.59 -9.06
C CYS A 80 2.96 11.48 -7.83
N MET A 81 3.54 11.41 -6.63
CA MET A 81 2.85 11.37 -5.36
C MET A 81 3.13 12.64 -4.54
N PRO A 82 2.15 13.12 -3.73
CA PRO A 82 2.36 14.30 -2.90
C PRO A 82 3.46 14.08 -1.85
N VAL A 83 4.33 15.07 -1.67
CA VAL A 83 5.39 15.05 -0.63
C VAL A 83 4.86 15.32 0.79
N ASN A 84 3.57 15.60 0.92
CA ASN A 84 2.89 15.67 2.22
C ASN A 84 2.75 14.29 2.87
N PHE A 85 2.84 13.22 2.07
CA PHE A 85 2.84 11.84 2.53
C PHE A 85 4.23 11.22 2.45
N ILE A 86 4.46 10.24 3.33
CA ILE A 86 5.77 9.56 3.43
C ILE A 86 6.24 8.95 2.10
N ALA A 87 5.33 8.47 1.27
CA ALA A 87 5.67 7.86 -0.02
C ALA A 87 6.32 8.87 -0.98
N GLY A 88 5.76 10.08 -1.10
CA GLY A 88 6.35 11.16 -1.90
C GLY A 88 7.68 11.63 -1.33
N ARG A 89 7.77 11.85 0.00
CA ARG A 89 9.02 12.22 0.68
C ARG A 89 10.12 11.20 0.44
N MET A 90 9.82 9.92 0.59
CA MET A 90 10.79 8.84 0.36
C MET A 90 11.23 8.74 -1.09
N MET A 91 10.39 9.15 -2.06
CA MET A 91 10.84 9.22 -3.46
C MET A 91 11.90 10.32 -3.65
N VAL A 92 11.70 11.49 -3.04
CA VAL A 92 12.71 12.57 -3.06
C VAL A 92 13.99 12.11 -2.37
N VAL A 93 13.90 11.48 -1.19
CA VAL A 93 15.07 10.97 -0.46
C VAL A 93 15.81 9.91 -1.27
N ARG A 94 15.11 8.99 -1.94
CA ARG A 94 15.74 8.02 -2.85
C ARG A 94 16.50 8.71 -3.98
N ALA A 95 15.90 9.73 -4.58
CA ALA A 95 16.56 10.47 -5.65
C ALA A 95 17.85 11.17 -5.17
N ILE A 96 17.83 11.74 -3.98
CA ILE A 96 19.02 12.39 -3.35
C ILE A 96 20.11 11.34 -3.07
N GLU A 97 19.77 10.29 -2.31
CA GLU A 97 20.75 9.32 -1.81
C GLU A 97 21.33 8.46 -2.94
N LEU A 98 20.54 8.15 -3.95
CA LEU A 98 20.96 7.32 -5.09
C LEU A 98 21.44 8.15 -6.28
N LYS A 99 21.44 9.49 -6.16
CA LYS A 99 21.86 10.44 -7.21
C LYS A 99 21.10 10.25 -8.52
N LEU A 100 19.75 10.16 -8.45
CA LEU A 100 18.88 9.97 -9.60
C LEU A 100 18.53 11.31 -10.25
N LYS A 101 18.03 11.24 -11.49
CA LYS A 101 17.35 12.35 -12.18
C LYS A 101 15.86 12.24 -11.89
N LEU A 102 15.34 13.12 -11.04
CA LEU A 102 13.95 13.08 -10.59
C LEU A 102 13.08 14.03 -11.40
N PHE A 103 12.24 13.49 -12.26
CA PHE A 103 11.14 14.23 -12.83
C PHE A 103 10.02 14.37 -11.81
N CYS A 104 9.57 15.60 -11.57
CA CYS A 104 8.47 15.90 -10.64
C CYS A 104 7.29 16.43 -11.45
N VAL A 105 6.11 15.87 -11.18
CA VAL A 105 4.84 16.26 -11.80
C VAL A 105 3.78 16.54 -10.74
N GLN A 106 2.76 17.31 -11.11
CA GLN A 106 1.60 17.49 -10.26
C GLN A 106 0.96 16.13 -9.97
N PRO A 107 0.74 15.77 -8.69
CA PRO A 107 0.05 14.54 -8.34
C PRO A 107 -1.37 14.50 -8.90
N LYS A 108 -1.66 13.50 -9.74
CA LYS A 108 -2.97 13.26 -10.36
C LYS A 108 -3.27 11.77 -10.34
N SER A 109 -4.53 11.40 -10.56
CA SER A 109 -4.92 10.00 -10.70
C SER A 109 -4.38 9.38 -11.99
N LYS A 110 -4.37 10.14 -13.09
CA LYS A 110 -3.83 9.70 -14.38
C LYS A 110 -2.52 10.44 -14.69
N MET A 111 -1.46 9.68 -14.97
CA MET A 111 -0.18 10.20 -15.42
C MET A 111 -0.09 10.12 -16.94
N VAL A 112 0.41 11.19 -17.57
CA VAL A 112 0.72 11.23 -19.01
C VAL A 112 2.23 11.16 -19.13
N LEU A 113 2.74 10.00 -19.55
CA LEU A 113 4.19 9.72 -19.58
C LEU A 113 4.82 9.92 -20.96
N GLU A 114 4.04 10.25 -21.98
CA GLU A 114 4.53 10.45 -23.35
C GLU A 114 5.67 11.47 -23.45
N LYS A 115 5.65 12.49 -22.60
CA LYS A 115 6.61 13.59 -22.56
C LYS A 115 7.97 13.23 -21.96
N PHE A 116 8.05 12.08 -21.28
CA PHE A 116 9.26 11.65 -20.60
C PHE A 116 10.06 10.65 -21.45
N PRO A 117 11.38 10.59 -21.27
CA PRO A 117 12.17 9.47 -21.76
C PRO A 117 11.71 8.18 -21.05
N THR A 118 12.31 7.05 -21.39
CA THR A 118 12.16 5.84 -20.59
C THR A 118 12.54 6.13 -19.13
N LEU A 119 11.66 5.76 -18.20
CA LEU A 119 11.84 5.99 -16.77
C LEU A 119 12.34 4.70 -16.10
N ASP A 120 13.44 4.80 -15.35
CA ASP A 120 14.02 3.63 -14.69
C ASP A 120 13.25 3.19 -13.47
N PHE A 121 12.73 4.13 -12.66
CA PHE A 121 12.03 3.81 -11.43
C PHE A 121 10.86 4.76 -11.16
N VAL A 122 9.66 4.18 -11.03
CA VAL A 122 8.44 4.95 -10.76
C VAL A 122 7.60 4.28 -9.67
N PRO A 123 7.44 4.87 -8.48
CA PRO A 123 6.45 4.45 -7.51
C PRO A 123 5.09 5.08 -7.81
N MET A 124 4.02 4.27 -7.79
CA MET A 124 2.62 4.69 -7.98
C MET A 124 1.68 3.99 -7.02
N THR A 125 0.49 4.56 -6.84
CA THR A 125 -0.64 3.83 -6.27
C THR A 125 -1.25 2.91 -7.34
N PRO A 126 -1.93 1.82 -6.97
CA PRO A 126 -2.66 0.98 -7.92
C PRO A 126 -3.66 1.76 -8.78
N MET A 127 -4.35 2.74 -8.19
CA MET A 127 -5.29 3.62 -8.89
C MET A 127 -4.59 4.46 -9.98
N GLN A 128 -3.41 5.01 -9.68
CA GLN A 128 -2.62 5.75 -10.67
C GLN A 128 -2.14 4.84 -11.80
N ALA A 129 -1.68 3.64 -11.48
CA ALA A 129 -1.24 2.66 -12.47
C ALA A 129 -2.40 2.22 -13.38
N GLU A 130 -3.57 1.94 -12.82
CA GLU A 130 -4.76 1.56 -13.60
C GLU A 130 -5.21 2.67 -14.56
N ALA A 131 -5.23 3.92 -14.07
CA ALA A 131 -5.60 5.07 -14.91
C ALA A 131 -4.57 5.42 -15.99
N SER A 132 -3.33 4.92 -15.88
CA SER A 132 -2.19 5.25 -16.74
C SER A 132 -1.67 4.05 -17.54
N LEU A 133 -2.41 2.95 -17.64
CA LEU A 133 -1.95 1.66 -18.21
C LEU A 133 -1.30 1.78 -19.59
N ALA A 134 -1.83 2.64 -20.46
CA ALA A 134 -1.33 2.81 -21.81
C ALA A 134 0.12 3.35 -21.85
N ASP A 135 0.54 4.07 -20.82
CA ASP A 135 1.84 4.74 -20.77
C ASP A 135 2.89 3.95 -19.96
N LEU A 136 2.48 2.92 -19.21
CA LEU A 136 3.38 2.23 -18.27
C LEU A 136 4.51 1.45 -18.94
N GLY A 137 4.38 1.08 -20.21
CA GLY A 137 5.45 0.42 -20.98
C GLY A 137 6.75 1.23 -21.11
N LYS A 138 6.72 2.54 -20.78
CA LYS A 138 7.91 3.40 -20.71
C LYS A 138 8.68 3.30 -19.38
N ILE A 139 8.22 2.48 -18.47
CA ILE A 139 8.82 2.32 -17.13
C ILE A 139 9.57 1.00 -17.05
N ARG A 140 10.83 1.02 -16.63
CA ARG A 140 11.62 -0.19 -16.40
C ARG A 140 11.18 -0.90 -15.12
N ILE A 141 11.03 -0.16 -14.02
CA ILE A 141 10.61 -0.67 -12.70
C ILE A 141 9.44 0.15 -12.18
N LEU A 142 8.28 -0.47 -12.03
CA LEU A 142 7.09 0.10 -11.43
C LEU A 142 6.89 -0.48 -10.01
N LEU A 143 6.90 0.41 -9.01
CA LEU A 143 6.67 0.04 -7.62
C LEU A 143 5.26 0.45 -7.19
N LEU A 144 4.43 -0.51 -6.84
CA LEU A 144 3.04 -0.29 -6.45
C LEU A 144 2.87 -0.42 -4.93
N GLY A 145 2.17 0.55 -4.34
CA GLY A 145 1.95 0.56 -2.90
C GLY A 145 0.73 1.38 -2.47
N GLY A 146 0.41 1.28 -1.18
CA GLY A 146 -0.68 2.03 -0.55
C GLY A 146 -2.04 1.34 -0.58
N ALA A 147 -2.28 0.41 -1.51
CA ALA A 147 -3.49 -0.41 -1.59
C ALA A 147 -3.19 -1.76 -2.27
N PRO A 148 -4.03 -2.79 -2.07
CA PRO A 148 -3.92 -4.06 -2.80
C PRO A 148 -4.16 -3.86 -4.31
N LEU A 149 -3.51 -4.70 -5.14
CA LEU A 149 -3.79 -4.77 -6.56
C LEU A 149 -5.04 -5.59 -6.82
N SER A 150 -5.89 -5.11 -7.74
CA SER A 150 -6.98 -5.93 -8.30
C SER A 150 -6.41 -6.97 -9.27
N ASP A 151 -7.11 -8.10 -9.44
CA ASP A 151 -6.69 -9.13 -10.39
C ASP A 151 -6.71 -8.62 -11.84
N GLY A 152 -7.66 -7.73 -12.17
CA GLY A 152 -7.71 -7.06 -13.46
C GLY A 152 -6.46 -6.22 -13.74
N LEU A 153 -6.07 -5.38 -12.77
CA LEU A 153 -4.85 -4.60 -12.87
C LEU A 153 -3.61 -5.51 -12.94
N ARG A 154 -3.53 -6.54 -12.11
CA ARG A 154 -2.44 -7.53 -12.12
C ARG A 154 -2.29 -8.17 -13.49
N LYS A 155 -3.40 -8.63 -14.10
CA LYS A 155 -3.41 -9.22 -15.44
C LYS A 155 -2.90 -8.23 -16.51
N ASN A 156 -3.36 -6.98 -16.46
CA ASN A 156 -2.94 -5.96 -17.41
C ASN A 156 -1.46 -5.63 -17.27
N LEU A 157 -0.97 -5.50 -16.03
CA LEU A 157 0.44 -5.22 -15.76
C LEU A 157 1.35 -6.39 -16.17
N SER A 158 0.90 -7.64 -16.00
CA SER A 158 1.67 -8.84 -16.42
C SER A 158 1.84 -8.95 -17.93
N ALA A 159 1.07 -8.21 -18.72
CA ALA A 159 1.23 -8.15 -20.18
C ALA A 159 2.27 -7.11 -20.63
N LEU A 160 2.81 -6.31 -19.71
CA LEU A 160 3.82 -5.28 -20.02
C LEU A 160 5.23 -5.83 -19.84
N GLU A 161 6.19 -5.23 -20.54
CA GLU A 161 7.63 -5.49 -20.33
C GLU A 161 8.15 -4.85 -19.02
N THR A 162 7.39 -3.93 -18.45
CA THR A 162 7.67 -3.26 -17.19
C THR A 162 7.74 -4.25 -16.04
N LYS A 163 8.84 -4.25 -15.28
CA LYS A 163 8.93 -5.04 -14.04
C LYS A 163 8.09 -4.40 -12.94
N CYS A 164 6.98 -5.03 -12.61
CA CYS A 164 6.01 -4.52 -11.64
C CYS A 164 6.14 -5.22 -10.29
N PHE A 165 6.22 -4.44 -9.22
CA PHE A 165 6.37 -4.93 -7.85
C PHE A 165 5.29 -4.37 -6.94
N GLU A 166 4.75 -5.21 -6.07
CA GLU A 166 3.96 -4.78 -4.91
C GLU A 166 4.88 -4.53 -3.71
N SER A 167 4.62 -3.48 -2.97
CA SER A 167 5.37 -3.15 -1.75
C SER A 167 4.56 -3.45 -0.49
N TYR A 168 5.24 -3.97 0.52
CA TYR A 168 4.73 -4.11 1.88
C TYR A 168 5.51 -3.20 2.82
N GLY A 169 4.80 -2.36 3.56
CA GLY A 169 5.36 -1.45 4.54
C GLY A 169 4.29 -0.55 5.16
N MET A 170 4.70 0.22 6.14
CA MET A 170 3.85 1.14 6.90
C MET A 170 4.65 2.37 7.34
N THR A 171 3.99 3.34 7.97
CA THR A 171 4.68 4.54 8.45
C THR A 171 5.70 4.20 9.52
N GLU A 172 5.40 3.22 10.36
CA GLU A 172 6.27 2.72 11.42
C GLU A 172 7.56 2.09 10.88
N THR A 173 7.52 1.57 9.66
CA THR A 173 8.72 1.08 8.95
C THR A 173 9.33 2.14 8.02
N ILE A 174 8.88 3.40 8.11
CA ILE A 174 9.25 4.54 7.26
C ILE A 174 8.66 4.39 5.86
N THR A 175 8.90 3.25 5.21
CA THR A 175 8.45 2.89 3.88
C THR A 175 8.36 1.36 3.75
N HIS A 176 8.38 0.84 2.53
CA HIS A 176 8.37 -0.59 2.30
C HIS A 176 9.61 -1.28 2.88
N ILE A 177 9.40 -2.44 3.45
CA ILE A 177 10.44 -3.34 3.97
C ILE A 177 10.52 -4.65 3.18
N ALA A 178 9.53 -4.93 2.37
CA ALA A 178 9.47 -6.11 1.52
C ALA A 178 8.79 -5.80 0.20
N LEU A 179 9.15 -6.56 -0.80
CA LEU A 179 8.72 -6.40 -2.19
C LEU A 179 8.32 -7.77 -2.76
N LYS A 180 7.35 -7.75 -3.65
CA LYS A 180 6.88 -8.93 -4.34
C LYS A 180 6.66 -8.59 -5.81
N GLU A 181 7.30 -9.31 -6.72
CA GLU A 181 6.92 -9.21 -8.13
C GLU A 181 5.45 -9.65 -8.28
N ILE A 182 4.71 -8.99 -9.16
CA ILE A 182 3.24 -9.24 -9.28
C ILE A 182 2.89 -10.69 -9.65
N SER A 183 3.82 -11.42 -10.23
CA SER A 183 3.72 -12.88 -10.53
C SER A 183 3.95 -13.78 -9.32
N GLU A 184 4.55 -13.25 -8.24
CA GLU A 184 4.91 -14.03 -7.06
C GLU A 184 3.82 -14.01 -6.00
N ALA A 185 3.78 -15.08 -5.17
CA ALA A 185 2.86 -15.19 -4.05
C ALA A 185 3.40 -14.56 -2.75
N CYS A 186 4.73 -14.56 -2.57
CA CYS A 186 5.40 -14.18 -1.33
C CYS A 186 6.16 -12.86 -1.48
N PHE A 187 6.14 -12.07 -0.41
CA PHE A 187 7.00 -10.90 -0.28
C PHE A 187 8.41 -11.34 0.12
N THR A 188 9.41 -10.77 -0.53
CA THR A 188 10.82 -10.90 -0.16
C THR A 188 11.24 -9.63 0.57
N VAL A 189 11.82 -9.77 1.77
CA VAL A 189 12.27 -8.62 2.56
C VAL A 189 13.50 -7.98 1.94
N LEU A 190 13.64 -6.67 2.12
CA LEU A 190 14.84 -5.93 1.70
C LEU A 190 16.09 -6.40 2.45
N PRO A 191 17.29 -6.19 1.91
CA PRO A 191 18.54 -6.52 2.57
C PRO A 191 18.60 -5.98 4.01
N LYS A 192 19.17 -6.78 4.93
CA LYS A 192 19.34 -6.45 6.37
C LYS A 192 18.03 -6.36 7.18
N ILE A 193 16.85 -6.52 6.58
CA ILE A 193 15.58 -6.68 7.31
C ILE A 193 15.50 -8.14 7.80
N LYS A 194 15.09 -8.30 9.06
CA LYS A 194 14.78 -9.63 9.63
C LYS A 194 13.31 -9.68 10.03
N ILE A 195 12.72 -10.85 9.84
CA ILE A 195 11.30 -11.08 10.17
C ILE A 195 11.14 -12.34 11.02
N ARG A 196 10.12 -12.35 11.82
CA ARG A 196 9.62 -13.52 12.56
C ARG A 196 8.13 -13.38 12.82
N GLN A 197 7.49 -14.44 13.26
CA GLN A 197 6.12 -14.38 13.79
C GLN A 197 6.14 -14.23 15.30
N ASP A 198 5.15 -13.54 15.85
CA ASP A 198 4.81 -13.59 17.27
C ASP A 198 3.88 -14.78 17.58
N ASN A 199 3.50 -14.95 18.85
CA ASN A 199 2.61 -16.03 19.30
C ASN A 199 1.19 -15.96 18.70
N ARG A 200 0.80 -14.83 18.10
CA ARG A 200 -0.48 -14.64 17.41
C ARG A 200 -0.38 -15.04 15.93
N GLY A 201 0.81 -15.28 15.41
CA GLY A 201 1.10 -15.47 14.00
C GLY A 201 1.28 -14.14 13.24
N CYS A 202 1.42 -13.02 13.97
CA CYS A 202 1.63 -11.72 13.38
C CYS A 202 3.10 -11.46 13.07
N LEU A 203 3.33 -10.69 11.99
CA LEU A 203 4.66 -10.30 11.55
C LEU A 203 5.32 -9.39 12.58
N VAL A 204 6.54 -9.73 12.96
CA VAL A 204 7.47 -8.90 13.73
C VAL A 204 8.64 -8.56 12.84
N ILE A 205 8.98 -7.27 12.76
CA ILE A 205 9.97 -6.74 11.85
C ILE A 205 11.13 -6.14 12.66
N ARG A 206 12.35 -6.53 12.32
CA ARG A 206 13.56 -5.90 12.82
C ARG A 206 14.27 -5.19 11.67
N THR A 207 14.43 -3.90 11.79
CA THR A 207 15.11 -3.06 10.80
C THR A 207 16.53 -2.73 11.25
N PRO A 208 17.45 -2.44 10.35
CA PRO A 208 18.82 -2.07 10.72
C PRO A 208 18.93 -0.63 11.29
N TYR A 209 17.86 0.15 11.21
CA TYR A 209 17.84 1.57 11.61
C TYR A 209 17.00 1.86 12.85
N PHE A 210 16.33 0.86 13.43
CA PHE A 210 15.68 0.97 14.73
C PHE A 210 16.21 -0.09 15.67
N THR A 211 16.36 0.25 16.94
CA THR A 211 16.78 -0.68 17.99
C THR A 211 15.67 -1.65 18.38
N GLU A 212 14.44 -1.16 18.37
CA GLU A 212 13.27 -1.93 18.77
C GLU A 212 12.65 -2.66 17.59
N GLU A 213 12.06 -3.82 17.89
CA GLU A 213 11.27 -4.57 16.91
C GLU A 213 9.91 -3.88 16.70
N ILE A 214 9.46 -3.87 15.46
CA ILE A 214 8.14 -3.37 15.10
C ILE A 214 7.17 -4.54 15.14
N LEU A 215 6.22 -4.48 16.08
CA LEU A 215 5.15 -5.45 16.23
C LEU A 215 3.97 -5.03 15.35
N THR A 216 3.53 -5.91 14.47
CA THR A 216 2.39 -5.64 13.60
C THR A 216 1.13 -6.39 14.03
N ASN A 217 0.00 -6.07 13.41
CA ASN A 217 -1.22 -6.88 13.44
C ASN A 217 -1.47 -7.57 12.09
N ASP A 218 -0.42 -7.77 11.30
CA ASP A 218 -0.49 -8.44 10.01
C ASP A 218 -0.14 -9.92 10.17
N LEU A 219 -1.12 -10.77 9.96
CA LEU A 219 -0.94 -12.22 9.95
C LEU A 219 -0.19 -12.65 8.71
N VAL A 220 0.81 -13.48 8.89
CA VAL A 220 1.68 -13.95 7.80
C VAL A 220 1.96 -15.43 7.91
N GLU A 221 2.40 -16.01 6.83
CA GLU A 221 3.03 -17.32 6.76
C GLU A 221 4.48 -17.12 6.30
N ILE A 222 5.44 -17.49 7.13
CA ILE A 222 6.86 -17.40 6.77
C ILE A 222 7.26 -18.64 5.98
N HIS A 223 7.70 -18.44 4.75
CA HIS A 223 8.15 -19.53 3.87
C HIS A 223 9.65 -19.76 3.96
N ARG A 224 10.44 -18.66 4.09
CA ARG A 224 11.91 -18.68 4.23
C ARG A 224 12.31 -17.55 5.19
N GLU A 225 13.54 -17.53 5.64
CA GLU A 225 14.05 -16.48 6.54
C GLU A 225 13.77 -15.05 6.05
N ASN A 226 13.70 -14.87 4.73
CA ASN A 226 13.50 -13.57 4.08
C ASN A 226 12.22 -13.49 3.25
N GLN A 227 11.29 -14.45 3.38
CA GLN A 227 10.05 -14.47 2.59
C GLN A 227 8.84 -14.78 3.44
N PHE A 228 7.76 -14.04 3.19
CA PHE A 228 6.48 -14.29 3.83
C PHE A 228 5.30 -14.05 2.87
N LYS A 229 4.23 -14.77 3.13
CA LYS A 229 2.92 -14.53 2.53
C LYS A 229 2.06 -13.76 3.51
N TRP A 230 1.49 -12.64 3.09
CA TRP A 230 0.52 -11.90 3.88
C TRP A 230 -0.83 -12.59 3.83
N LEU A 231 -1.47 -12.81 4.99
CA LEU A 231 -2.74 -13.52 5.11
C LEU A 231 -3.92 -12.58 5.39
N GLY A 232 -3.67 -11.45 6.03
CA GLY A 232 -4.70 -10.49 6.45
C GLY A 232 -4.35 -9.81 7.76
N ARG A 233 -5.32 -9.07 8.32
CA ARG A 233 -5.17 -8.38 9.60
C ARG A 233 -5.68 -9.22 10.73
N PHE A 234 -4.92 -9.35 11.82
CA PHE A 234 -5.33 -10.06 13.04
C PHE A 234 -6.67 -9.52 13.60
N ASP A 235 -6.84 -8.21 13.57
CA ASP A 235 -8.06 -7.54 14.05
C ASP A 235 -9.31 -7.88 13.21
N ASN A 236 -9.13 -8.36 11.98
CA ASN A 236 -10.22 -8.70 11.06
C ASN A 236 -10.55 -10.20 11.04
N VAL A 237 -9.74 -11.05 11.71
CA VAL A 237 -9.99 -12.49 11.74
C VAL A 237 -11.37 -12.78 12.31
N ILE A 238 -12.13 -13.59 11.60
CA ILE A 238 -13.46 -14.03 12.00
C ILE A 238 -13.35 -15.46 12.56
N ASN A 239 -13.85 -15.67 13.78
CA ASN A 239 -13.92 -17.00 14.37
C ASN A 239 -15.35 -17.53 14.30
N SER A 240 -15.65 -18.28 13.24
CA SER A 240 -16.99 -18.81 12.98
C SER A 240 -17.03 -20.31 13.29
N GLY A 241 -17.71 -20.70 14.34
CA GLY A 241 -17.80 -22.09 14.77
C GLY A 241 -16.45 -22.76 15.04
N GLY A 242 -15.49 -22.02 15.59
CA GLY A 242 -14.14 -22.52 15.87
C GLY A 242 -13.18 -22.48 14.68
N ILE A 243 -13.65 -22.06 13.49
CA ILE A 243 -12.83 -21.93 12.28
C ILE A 243 -12.39 -20.48 12.13
N LYS A 244 -11.08 -20.27 11.98
CA LYS A 244 -10.51 -18.95 11.68
C LYS A 244 -10.64 -18.67 10.19
N LEU A 245 -11.35 -17.59 9.86
CA LEU A 245 -11.54 -17.10 8.49
C LEU A 245 -10.82 -15.77 8.32
N PHE A 246 -10.22 -15.58 7.15
CA PHE A 246 -9.44 -14.40 6.82
C PHE A 246 -10.20 -13.57 5.78
N PRO A 247 -10.90 -12.50 6.19
CA PRO A 247 -11.75 -11.69 5.31
C PRO A 247 -11.05 -11.26 4.04
N GLU A 248 -9.82 -10.79 4.14
CA GLU A 248 -9.06 -10.27 3.00
C GLU A 248 -8.79 -11.35 1.93
N GLN A 249 -8.61 -12.60 2.35
CA GLN A 249 -8.45 -13.71 1.41
C GLN A 249 -9.76 -14.08 0.73
N ILE A 250 -10.86 -14.05 1.47
CA ILE A 250 -12.21 -14.29 0.93
C ILE A 250 -12.55 -13.17 -0.05
N GLU A 251 -12.29 -11.92 0.31
CA GLU A 251 -12.49 -10.76 -0.56
C GLU A 251 -11.71 -10.88 -1.87
N ALA A 252 -10.46 -11.30 -1.81
CA ALA A 252 -9.64 -11.52 -3.00
C ALA A 252 -10.26 -12.57 -3.94
N LYS A 253 -10.81 -13.68 -3.41
CA LYS A 253 -11.43 -14.73 -4.20
C LYS A 253 -12.72 -14.28 -4.90
N ILE A 254 -13.54 -13.43 -4.26
CA ILE A 254 -14.83 -12.99 -4.81
C ILE A 254 -14.77 -11.67 -5.57
N LYS A 255 -13.66 -10.92 -5.47
CA LYS A 255 -13.46 -9.64 -6.18
C LYS A 255 -13.73 -9.71 -7.69
N PRO A 256 -13.33 -10.76 -8.44
CA PRO A 256 -13.61 -10.87 -9.87
C PRO A 256 -15.11 -10.92 -10.22
N PHE A 257 -15.97 -11.27 -9.27
CA PHE A 257 -17.41 -11.43 -9.48
C PHE A 257 -18.23 -10.20 -9.07
N LEU A 258 -17.60 -9.20 -8.43
CA LEU A 258 -18.24 -8.00 -7.92
C LEU A 258 -17.58 -6.75 -8.46
N GLN A 259 -18.38 -5.87 -9.08
CA GLN A 259 -17.91 -4.56 -9.57
C GLN A 259 -17.91 -3.50 -8.47
N ASN A 260 -18.85 -3.63 -7.53
CA ASN A 260 -18.99 -2.70 -6.41
C ASN A 260 -17.88 -2.88 -5.39
N GLU A 261 -17.62 -1.83 -4.61
CA GLU A 261 -16.81 -1.94 -3.40
C GLU A 261 -17.56 -2.80 -2.38
N PHE A 262 -16.85 -3.69 -1.71
CA PHE A 262 -17.45 -4.59 -0.72
C PHE A 262 -16.44 -4.97 0.35
N ILE A 263 -16.95 -5.48 1.47
CA ILE A 263 -16.15 -6.07 2.54
C ILE A 263 -16.77 -7.40 2.97
N ILE A 264 -15.92 -8.31 3.43
CA ILE A 264 -16.30 -9.46 4.23
C ILE A 264 -16.15 -9.09 5.71
N GLY A 265 -17.15 -9.37 6.50
CA GLY A 265 -17.13 -9.12 7.93
C GLY A 265 -17.88 -10.18 8.71
N SER A 266 -18.09 -9.94 10.00
CA SER A 266 -18.91 -10.81 10.84
C SER A 266 -19.88 -10.03 11.67
N LEU A 267 -21.02 -10.67 11.93
CA LEU A 267 -21.99 -10.27 12.93
C LEU A 267 -22.11 -11.34 14.01
N PRO A 268 -22.59 -11.01 15.24
CA PRO A 268 -22.84 -12.00 16.28
C PRO A 268 -23.79 -13.09 15.84
N ASP A 269 -23.54 -14.32 16.29
CA ASP A 269 -24.37 -15.50 16.00
C ASP A 269 -24.39 -16.41 17.23
N GLU A 270 -25.57 -16.85 17.66
CA GLU A 270 -25.74 -17.67 18.87
C GLU A 270 -25.05 -19.03 18.78
N LYS A 271 -24.99 -19.64 17.60
CA LYS A 271 -24.43 -20.98 17.39
C LYS A 271 -22.96 -20.96 17.00
N LEU A 272 -22.60 -19.99 16.15
CA LEU A 272 -21.26 -19.91 15.56
C LEU A 272 -20.33 -18.93 16.31
N GLY A 273 -20.87 -18.15 17.26
CA GLY A 273 -20.19 -16.99 17.85
C GLY A 273 -20.16 -15.81 16.88
N GLN A 274 -19.64 -16.04 15.69
CA GLN A 274 -19.62 -15.06 14.60
C GLN A 274 -20.10 -15.70 13.30
N ARG A 275 -21.07 -15.07 12.62
CA ARG A 275 -21.46 -15.46 11.26
C ARG A 275 -20.82 -14.54 10.23
N LEU A 276 -20.35 -15.14 9.14
CA LEU A 276 -19.75 -14.43 8.03
C LEU A 276 -20.83 -13.69 7.23
N VAL A 277 -20.56 -12.41 6.92
CA VAL A 277 -21.45 -11.57 6.12
C VAL A 277 -20.67 -10.87 5.00
N LEU A 278 -21.33 -10.66 3.86
CA LEU A 278 -20.88 -9.84 2.76
C LEU A 278 -21.60 -8.49 2.85
N VAL A 279 -20.87 -7.39 2.84
CA VAL A 279 -21.45 -6.05 2.82
C VAL A 279 -20.98 -5.34 1.55
N ILE A 280 -21.93 -4.83 0.78
CA ILE A 280 -21.70 -4.23 -0.55
C ILE A 280 -22.08 -2.75 -0.49
N GLU A 281 -21.21 -1.89 -1.05
CA GLU A 281 -21.53 -0.48 -1.24
C GLU A 281 -22.46 -0.33 -2.43
N SER A 282 -23.73 -0.09 -2.16
CA SER A 282 -24.76 0.10 -3.20
C SER A 282 -25.98 0.82 -2.63
N GLU A 283 -26.60 1.68 -3.42
CA GLU A 283 -27.90 2.31 -3.08
C GLU A 283 -29.06 1.33 -3.22
N ASN A 284 -28.94 0.37 -4.13
CA ASN A 284 -30.00 -0.59 -4.44
C ASN A 284 -29.56 -2.02 -4.10
N GLN A 285 -30.53 -2.83 -3.72
CA GLN A 285 -30.30 -4.27 -3.61
C GLN A 285 -30.05 -4.84 -5.01
N MET A 286 -29.03 -5.69 -5.11
CA MET A 286 -28.70 -6.39 -6.35
C MET A 286 -29.04 -7.87 -6.20
N ASN A 287 -29.55 -8.47 -7.26
CA ASN A 287 -29.70 -9.92 -7.29
C ASN A 287 -28.32 -10.54 -7.60
N LEU A 288 -27.67 -11.08 -6.57
CA LEU A 288 -26.38 -11.73 -6.70
C LEU A 288 -26.56 -13.24 -6.76
N ASP A 289 -25.95 -13.84 -7.75
CA ASP A 289 -25.84 -15.30 -7.84
C ASP A 289 -24.77 -15.82 -6.87
N LEU A 290 -25.20 -16.16 -5.65
CA LEU A 290 -24.33 -16.74 -4.63
C LEU A 290 -23.71 -18.09 -5.05
N GLY A 291 -24.32 -18.77 -6.02
CA GLY A 291 -23.79 -20.02 -6.57
C GLY A 291 -22.38 -19.84 -7.13
N LYS A 292 -22.10 -18.71 -7.78
CA LYS A 292 -20.78 -18.38 -8.30
C LYS A 292 -19.70 -18.28 -7.23
N PHE A 293 -20.07 -17.88 -6.02
CA PHE A 293 -19.12 -17.81 -4.91
C PHE A 293 -18.75 -19.19 -4.37
N THR A 294 -19.67 -20.17 -4.44
CA THR A 294 -19.40 -21.54 -3.96
C THR A 294 -18.38 -22.27 -4.81
N GLU A 295 -18.16 -21.84 -6.06
CA GLU A 295 -17.14 -22.40 -6.95
C GLU A 295 -15.72 -22.01 -6.55
N VAL A 296 -15.56 -20.85 -5.92
CA VAL A 296 -14.24 -20.26 -5.57
C VAL A 296 -13.98 -20.22 -4.09
N LEU A 297 -15.01 -20.30 -3.25
CA LEU A 297 -14.93 -20.28 -1.79
C LEU A 297 -14.98 -21.68 -1.20
N GLY A 298 -14.23 -21.90 -0.14
CA GLY A 298 -14.37 -23.10 0.68
C GLY A 298 -15.72 -23.11 1.41
N LYS A 299 -16.15 -24.32 1.82
CA LYS A 299 -17.46 -24.57 2.49
C LYS A 299 -17.79 -23.58 3.63
N PHE A 300 -16.78 -23.14 4.39
CA PHE A 300 -16.95 -22.25 5.53
C PHE A 300 -16.70 -20.78 5.20
N GLU A 301 -16.20 -20.46 4.01
CA GLU A 301 -15.92 -19.12 3.54
C GLU A 301 -17.14 -18.43 2.88
N CYS A 302 -18.23 -19.17 2.66
CA CYS A 302 -19.43 -18.61 2.05
C CYS A 302 -20.18 -17.71 3.04
N PRO A 303 -20.43 -16.43 2.69
CA PRO A 303 -21.22 -15.52 3.50
C PRO A 303 -22.63 -16.08 3.74
N LYS A 304 -23.14 -15.91 4.97
CA LYS A 304 -24.50 -16.33 5.34
C LYS A 304 -25.56 -15.32 4.94
N GLU A 305 -25.18 -14.06 4.90
CA GLU A 305 -26.07 -12.94 4.60
C GLU A 305 -25.33 -11.89 3.78
N ILE A 306 -26.11 -11.11 2.99
CA ILE A 306 -25.63 -9.99 2.21
C ILE A 306 -26.35 -8.73 2.69
N TYR A 307 -25.55 -7.68 2.94
CA TYR A 307 -26.04 -6.37 3.30
C TYR A 307 -25.65 -5.34 2.25
N PHE A 308 -26.51 -4.36 2.04
CA PHE A 308 -26.25 -3.24 1.14
C PHE A 308 -26.19 -1.97 1.95
N VAL A 309 -25.14 -1.19 1.77
CA VAL A 309 -24.90 0.09 2.43
C VAL A 309 -24.64 1.14 1.36
N LYS A 310 -25.40 2.22 1.37
CA LYS A 310 -25.36 3.26 0.34
C LYS A 310 -23.95 3.80 0.11
N THR A 311 -23.20 4.10 1.20
CA THR A 311 -21.86 4.66 1.12
C THR A 311 -21.01 4.15 2.29
N PHE A 312 -19.83 3.65 1.99
CA PHE A 312 -18.89 3.22 3.01
C PHE A 312 -18.17 4.41 3.67
N PRO A 313 -18.11 4.46 5.00
CA PRO A 313 -17.26 5.43 5.68
C PRO A 313 -15.78 5.14 5.36
N ARG A 314 -15.07 6.20 4.98
CA ARG A 314 -13.63 6.14 4.65
C ARG A 314 -12.82 7.08 5.53
N THR A 315 -11.53 6.82 5.63
CA THR A 315 -10.56 7.76 6.22
C THR A 315 -10.25 8.88 5.22
N GLU A 316 -9.56 9.92 5.66
CA GLU A 316 -9.06 10.99 4.78
C GLU A 316 -8.15 10.46 3.65
N SER A 317 -7.46 9.36 3.90
CA SER A 317 -6.64 8.65 2.90
C SER A 317 -7.44 7.72 1.98
N GLY A 318 -8.79 7.72 2.06
CA GLY A 318 -9.68 6.91 1.22
C GLY A 318 -9.87 5.45 1.65
N LYS A 319 -9.27 4.99 2.76
CA LYS A 319 -9.39 3.61 3.24
C LYS A 319 -10.76 3.36 3.86
N VAL A 320 -11.41 2.25 3.48
CA VAL A 320 -12.70 1.81 4.03
C VAL A 320 -12.58 1.49 5.53
N GLN A 321 -13.50 2.04 6.32
CA GLN A 321 -13.54 1.83 7.78
C GLN A 321 -14.45 0.64 8.13
N ARG A 322 -13.97 -0.60 7.91
CA ARG A 322 -14.69 -1.86 8.13
C ARG A 322 -15.45 -1.92 9.47
N THR A 323 -14.78 -1.57 10.55
CA THR A 323 -15.37 -1.61 11.89
C THR A 323 -16.60 -0.69 12.04
N LYS A 324 -16.59 0.49 11.40
CA LYS A 324 -17.75 1.39 11.43
C LYS A 324 -18.92 0.83 10.65
N ILE A 325 -18.67 0.21 9.50
CA ILE A 325 -19.70 -0.45 8.69
C ILE A 325 -20.37 -1.56 9.50
N LEU A 326 -19.59 -2.48 10.06
CA LEU A 326 -20.13 -3.61 10.81
C LEU A 326 -20.88 -3.17 12.08
N LYS A 327 -20.40 -2.15 12.79
CA LYS A 327 -21.11 -1.56 13.92
C LYS A 327 -22.47 -0.95 13.55
N SER A 328 -22.61 -0.37 12.37
CA SER A 328 -23.88 0.19 11.91
C SER A 328 -24.92 -0.89 11.62
N LEU A 329 -24.49 -2.06 11.16
CA LEU A 329 -25.36 -3.21 10.87
C LEU A 329 -25.80 -3.96 12.14
N ASN A 330 -25.00 -3.87 13.22
CA ASN A 330 -25.28 -4.56 14.49
C ASN A 330 -26.15 -3.74 15.44
N ARG A 331 -26.69 -2.58 15.03
CA ARG A 331 -27.68 -1.85 15.82
C ARG A 331 -29.04 -2.55 15.64
N PRO A 332 -29.71 -2.99 16.73
CA PRO A 332 -31.09 -3.39 16.61
C PRO A 332 -31.86 -2.19 16.07
N ASN A 333 -32.68 -2.42 15.04
CA ASN A 333 -33.62 -1.40 14.57
C ASN A 333 -34.41 -0.90 15.79
N LEU A 334 -34.17 0.35 16.17
CA LEU A 334 -35.02 1.09 17.12
C LEU A 334 -36.31 1.45 16.43
#